data_64411b36f15bfba99a5d89cc2df87222
#
_entry.id   64411b36f15bfba99a5d89cc2df87222
#
_cell.length_a   1.000
_cell.length_b   1.000
_cell.length_c   1.000
_cell.angle_alpha   90.00
_cell.angle_beta   90.00
_cell.angle_gamma   90.00
#
_symmetry.space_group_name_H-M   'P 1'
#
loop_
_entity.id
_entity.type
_entity.pdbx_description
1 polymer ?
#
loop_
_entity_poly.entity_id
_entity_poly.type
_entity_poly.pdbx_seq_one_letter_code
_entity_poly.pdbx_strand_id
1 'polypeptide(L)'
;LVGSEMCIRDSNKVANIVGHTMQFHPHGDASIGDALVQLGQKDLLIDCQGNWGNILTGDGAAAPRYIEARLSKFALDVVFNPKTTEWKLSYDGRNKEPVTLPVKFPLLLAQGVEGIAVGLSSKILPHNFNELCDASINYLRGEEFQLYPDFQTGGSIDVAKYNDGERGGAVKVRAKINK
;
A
#
# COMPACT_ATOMS: atom_id res chain seq x y z
N LEU A 1 -15.12 -3.33 -11.45
CA LEU A 1 -14.46 -2.10 -11.93
C LEU A 1 -13.80 -2.35 -13.29
N VAL A 2 -14.61 -2.71 -14.28
CA VAL A 2 -14.16 -2.66 -15.65
C VAL A 2 -14.60 -1.30 -16.19
N GLY A 3 -13.98 -0.24 -15.68
CA GLY A 3 -13.90 0.99 -16.44
C GLY A 3 -13.12 0.68 -17.70
N SER A 4 -13.56 1.24 -18.83
CA SER A 4 -12.88 1.07 -20.11
C SER A 4 -11.35 1.16 -19.91
N GLU A 5 -10.56 0.46 -20.74
CA GLU A 5 -9.08 0.51 -20.69
C GLU A 5 -8.52 1.95 -20.65
N MET A 6 -9.26 2.91 -21.15
CA MET A 6 -8.96 4.34 -21.04
C MET A 6 -8.91 4.84 -19.59
N CYS A 7 -9.85 4.44 -18.73
CA CYS A 7 -9.88 4.90 -17.33
C CYS A 7 -8.74 4.33 -16.47
N ILE A 8 -8.14 3.21 -16.89
CA ILE A 8 -7.03 2.56 -16.17
C ILE A 8 -5.69 3.21 -16.56
N ARG A 9 -5.58 3.76 -17.77
CA ARG A 9 -4.33 4.34 -18.29
C ARG A 9 -4.19 5.83 -18.07
N ASP A 10 -5.32 6.54 -17.94
CA ASP A 10 -5.32 7.99 -17.76
C ASP A 10 -5.32 8.37 -16.28
N SER A 11 -4.60 9.45 -15.94
CA SER A 11 -4.67 10.00 -14.60
C SER A 11 -6.03 10.66 -14.35
N ASN A 12 -6.52 10.52 -13.14
CA ASN A 12 -7.78 11.10 -12.69
C ASN A 12 -7.57 11.98 -11.48
N LYS A 13 -8.32 13.06 -11.38
CA LYS A 13 -8.34 13.87 -10.16
C LYS A 13 -8.69 13.00 -8.95
N VAL A 14 -7.94 13.14 -7.88
CA VAL A 14 -8.20 12.41 -6.63
C VAL A 14 -9.62 12.63 -6.14
N ALA A 15 -10.17 13.83 -6.30
CA ALA A 15 -11.57 14.14 -5.96
C ALA A 15 -12.58 13.24 -6.72
N ASN A 16 -12.32 12.93 -8.00
CA ASN A 16 -13.17 12.04 -8.78
C ASN A 16 -13.04 10.58 -8.33
N ILE A 17 -11.82 10.14 -8.00
CA ILE A 17 -11.56 8.80 -7.48
C ILE A 17 -12.27 8.61 -6.13
N VAL A 18 -12.19 9.59 -5.25
CA VAL A 18 -12.89 9.60 -3.95
C VAL A 18 -14.39 9.48 -4.15
N GLY A 19 -14.98 10.32 -5.00
CA GLY A 19 -16.42 10.29 -5.29
C GLY A 19 -16.87 8.94 -5.88
N HIS A 20 -16.06 8.34 -6.75
CA HIS A 20 -16.35 7.01 -7.30
C HIS A 20 -16.26 5.91 -6.23
N THR A 21 -15.25 5.98 -5.35
CA THR A 21 -15.08 5.03 -4.25
C THR A 21 -16.26 5.04 -3.28
N MET A 22 -16.86 6.20 -3.02
CA MET A 22 -18.05 6.32 -2.17
C MET A 22 -19.25 5.53 -2.67
N GLN A 23 -19.31 5.17 -3.95
CA GLN A 23 -20.36 4.31 -4.50
C GLN A 23 -20.26 2.86 -3.99
N PHE A 24 -19.07 2.43 -3.58
CA PHE A 24 -18.80 1.09 -3.03
C PHE A 24 -18.67 1.12 -1.50
N HIS A 25 -18.07 2.16 -0.97
CA HIS A 25 -17.83 2.37 0.45
C HIS A 25 -18.36 3.74 0.89
N PRO A 26 -19.53 3.81 1.52
CA PRO A 26 -20.16 5.08 1.93
C PRO A 26 -19.53 5.61 3.23
N HIS A 27 -18.22 5.88 3.20
CA HIS A 27 -17.47 6.53 4.26
C HIS A 27 -17.20 8.00 3.93
N GLY A 28 -16.66 8.76 4.89
CA GLY A 28 -16.30 10.15 4.67
C GLY A 28 -15.27 10.34 3.55
N ASP A 29 -15.50 11.29 2.68
CA ASP A 29 -14.64 11.65 1.55
C ASP A 29 -13.21 11.98 1.97
N ALA A 30 -13.04 12.67 3.10
CA ALA A 30 -11.73 12.98 3.67
C ALA A 30 -10.93 11.71 3.98
N SER A 31 -11.55 10.73 4.64
CA SER A 31 -10.90 9.46 5.00
C SER A 31 -10.46 8.66 3.77
N ILE A 32 -11.27 8.66 2.71
CA ILE A 32 -10.94 8.00 1.44
C ILE A 32 -9.79 8.73 0.74
N GLY A 33 -9.82 10.08 0.74
CA GLY A 33 -8.76 10.90 0.19
C GLY A 33 -7.43 10.68 0.91
N ASP A 34 -7.42 10.68 2.24
CA ASP A 34 -6.24 10.45 3.06
C ASP A 34 -5.66 9.04 2.83
N ALA A 35 -6.51 8.02 2.72
CA ALA A 35 -6.07 6.66 2.41
C ALA A 35 -5.40 6.59 1.03
N LEU A 36 -5.95 7.27 0.01
CA LEU A 36 -5.34 7.33 -1.32
C LEU A 36 -4.00 8.08 -1.30
N VAL A 37 -3.90 9.17 -0.54
CA VAL A 37 -2.64 9.91 -0.36
C VAL A 37 -1.57 9.02 0.29
N GLN A 38 -1.91 8.28 1.34
CA GLN A 38 -0.98 7.34 1.98
C GLN A 38 -0.52 6.24 1.02
N LEU A 39 -1.40 5.70 0.18
CA LEU A 39 -1.03 4.73 -0.85
C LEU A 39 -0.08 5.35 -1.89
N GLY A 40 -0.35 6.58 -2.32
CA GLY A 40 0.50 7.29 -3.28
C GLY A 40 1.89 7.58 -2.74
N GLN A 41 2.00 7.98 -1.48
CA GLN A 41 3.28 8.28 -0.82
C GLN A 41 4.19 7.04 -0.64
N LYS A 42 3.65 5.83 -0.81
CA LYS A 42 4.44 4.58 -0.80
C LYS A 42 5.09 4.24 -2.14
N ASP A 43 4.86 5.03 -3.18
CA ASP A 43 5.50 4.95 -4.52
C ASP A 43 5.48 3.55 -5.19
N LEU A 44 4.47 2.73 -4.92
CA LEU A 44 4.41 1.37 -5.46
C LEU A 44 3.20 1.13 -6.36
N LEU A 45 2.01 1.47 -5.88
CA LEU A 45 0.76 1.13 -6.56
C LEU A 45 0.18 2.27 -7.38
N ILE A 46 0.52 3.50 -7.04
CA ILE A 46 -0.08 4.71 -7.60
C ILE A 46 1.01 5.60 -8.20
N ASP A 47 0.85 5.93 -9.48
CA ASP A 47 1.58 7.00 -10.12
C ASP A 47 0.93 8.33 -9.74
N CYS A 48 1.65 9.15 -9.02
CA CYS A 48 1.18 10.41 -8.45
C CYS A 48 1.56 11.60 -9.33
N GLN A 49 0.62 12.53 -9.54
CA GLN A 49 0.87 13.80 -10.23
C GLN A 49 0.40 14.96 -9.37
N GLY A 50 1.26 15.98 -9.23
CA GLY A 50 1.02 17.12 -8.36
C GLY A 50 1.72 16.98 -6.99
N ASN A 51 1.31 17.80 -6.03
CA ASN A 51 1.90 17.79 -4.68
C ASN A 51 1.16 16.79 -3.78
N TRP A 52 1.77 15.65 -3.55
CA TRP A 52 1.27 14.58 -2.66
C TRP A 52 1.84 14.64 -1.24
N GLY A 53 2.49 15.76 -0.89
CA GLY A 53 3.17 15.89 0.38
C GLY A 53 4.56 15.26 0.37
N ASN A 54 5.19 15.25 1.52
CA ASN A 54 6.53 14.68 1.68
C ASN A 54 6.66 14.00 3.04
N ILE A 55 6.86 12.69 3.04
CA ILE A 55 6.98 11.88 4.27
C ILE A 55 8.23 12.22 5.09
N LEU A 56 9.27 12.81 4.48
CA LEU A 56 10.51 13.18 5.17
C LEU A 56 10.37 14.51 5.93
N THR A 57 9.65 15.46 5.35
CA THR A 57 9.44 16.79 5.97
C THR A 57 8.14 16.87 6.77
N GLY A 58 7.22 15.92 6.55
CA GLY A 58 5.88 15.94 7.15
C GLY A 58 4.91 16.91 6.46
N ASP A 59 5.27 17.42 5.27
CA ASP A 59 4.38 18.28 4.50
C ASP A 59 3.14 17.52 4.03
N GLY A 60 1.98 18.14 4.19
CA GLY A 60 0.71 17.57 3.75
C GLY A 60 0.52 17.63 2.22
N ALA A 61 -0.31 16.73 1.70
CA ALA A 61 -0.69 16.76 0.29
C ALA A 61 -1.60 17.96 -0.03
N ALA A 62 -1.58 18.39 -1.29
CA ALA A 62 -2.54 19.37 -1.79
C ALA A 62 -3.97 18.80 -1.78
N ALA A 63 -4.96 19.70 -1.85
CA ALA A 63 -6.36 19.27 -1.86
C ALA A 63 -6.67 18.31 -3.03
N PRO A 64 -7.58 17.34 -2.85
CA PRO A 64 -7.89 16.29 -3.84
C PRO A 64 -8.27 16.80 -5.25
N ARG A 65 -8.75 18.03 -5.36
CA ARG A 65 -9.08 18.65 -6.64
C ARG A 65 -7.88 19.08 -7.48
N TYR A 66 -6.68 19.16 -6.88
CA TYR A 66 -5.46 19.61 -7.55
C TYR A 66 -4.52 18.48 -7.95
N ILE A 67 -4.57 17.36 -7.26
CA ILE A 67 -3.69 16.22 -7.48
C ILE A 67 -4.37 15.13 -8.31
N GLU A 68 -3.57 14.36 -9.03
CA GLU A 68 -4.05 13.29 -9.91
C GLU A 68 -3.36 11.99 -9.61
N ALA A 69 -4.05 10.89 -9.83
CA ALA A 69 -3.58 9.55 -9.62
C ALA A 69 -3.98 8.62 -10.77
N ARG A 70 -3.14 7.65 -11.04
CA ARG A 70 -3.46 6.47 -11.85
C ARG A 70 -2.79 5.24 -11.24
N LEU A 71 -3.24 4.06 -11.62
CA LEU A 71 -2.57 2.83 -11.23
C LEU A 71 -1.18 2.75 -11.91
N SER A 72 -0.17 2.36 -11.14
CA SER A 72 1.15 2.08 -11.68
C SER A 72 1.11 0.83 -12.57
N LYS A 73 2.12 0.67 -13.44
CA LYS A 73 2.28 -0.56 -14.21
C LYS A 73 2.42 -1.78 -13.30
N PHE A 74 3.17 -1.63 -12.21
CA PHE A 74 3.31 -2.69 -11.21
C PHE A 74 1.95 -3.10 -10.60
N ALA A 75 1.10 -2.13 -10.24
CA ALA A 75 -0.22 -2.44 -9.71
C ALA A 75 -1.07 -3.22 -10.72
N LEU A 76 -1.06 -2.83 -11.99
CA LEU A 76 -1.81 -3.52 -13.05
C LEU A 76 -1.34 -4.96 -13.26
N ASP A 77 -0.03 -5.20 -13.21
CA ASP A 77 0.55 -6.52 -13.49
C ASP A 77 0.45 -7.47 -12.28
N VAL A 78 0.47 -6.94 -11.06
CA VAL A 78 0.65 -7.72 -9.83
C VAL A 78 -0.61 -7.81 -8.99
N VAL A 79 -1.38 -6.72 -8.88
CA VAL A 79 -2.54 -6.65 -7.96
C VAL A 79 -3.81 -7.17 -8.61
N PHE A 80 -4.03 -6.90 -9.90
CA PHE A 80 -5.29 -7.21 -10.56
C PHE A 80 -5.20 -8.49 -11.40
N ASN A 81 -5.94 -9.52 -10.99
CA ASN A 81 -6.07 -10.76 -11.73
C ASN A 81 -7.56 -11.18 -11.81
N PRO A 82 -8.26 -10.79 -12.88
CA PRO A 82 -9.69 -11.07 -13.00
C PRO A 82 -10.05 -12.56 -12.94
N LYS A 83 -9.11 -13.44 -13.35
CA LYS A 83 -9.35 -14.89 -13.40
C LYS A 83 -9.37 -15.56 -12.02
N THR A 84 -8.70 -14.97 -11.05
CA THR A 84 -8.57 -15.52 -9.69
C THR A 84 -9.26 -14.65 -8.65
N THR A 85 -9.83 -13.51 -9.05
CA THR A 85 -10.57 -12.63 -8.14
C THR A 85 -11.97 -13.15 -7.91
N GLU A 86 -12.36 -13.32 -6.65
CA GLU A 86 -13.71 -13.60 -6.23
C GLU A 86 -14.48 -12.28 -6.09
N TRP A 87 -15.70 -12.22 -6.64
CA TRP A 87 -16.52 -11.03 -6.70
C TRP A 87 -17.79 -11.19 -5.87
N LYS A 88 -18.17 -10.17 -5.14
CA LYS A 88 -19.45 -10.04 -4.44
C LYS A 88 -20.19 -8.78 -4.90
N LEU A 89 -21.46 -8.69 -4.57
CA LEU A 89 -22.23 -7.45 -4.77
C LEU A 89 -21.78 -6.37 -3.79
N SER A 90 -21.75 -5.12 -4.26
CA SER A 90 -21.55 -3.95 -3.41
C SER A 90 -22.68 -3.82 -2.37
N TYR A 91 -22.49 -2.99 -1.36
CA TYR A 91 -23.45 -2.80 -0.27
C TYR A 91 -24.89 -2.44 -0.75
N ASP A 92 -24.99 -1.75 -1.87
CA ASP A 92 -26.26 -1.33 -2.49
C ASP A 92 -26.77 -2.32 -3.56
N GLY A 93 -26.02 -3.40 -3.83
CA GLY A 93 -26.37 -4.43 -4.83
C GLY A 93 -26.26 -4.02 -6.29
N ARG A 94 -25.81 -2.79 -6.59
CA ARG A 94 -25.78 -2.24 -7.97
C ARG A 94 -24.53 -2.62 -8.74
N ASN A 95 -23.42 -2.82 -8.03
CA ASN A 95 -22.11 -3.07 -8.61
C ASN A 95 -21.51 -4.37 -8.05
N LYS A 96 -20.43 -4.82 -8.65
CA LYS A 96 -19.60 -5.92 -8.12
C LYS A 96 -18.30 -5.35 -7.59
N GLU A 97 -17.87 -5.84 -6.44
CA GLU A 97 -16.58 -5.52 -5.84
C GLU A 97 -15.80 -6.80 -5.52
N PRO A 98 -14.47 -6.78 -5.52
CA PRO A 98 -13.69 -7.95 -5.15
C PRO A 98 -13.83 -8.22 -3.65
N VAL A 99 -13.93 -9.50 -3.26
CA VAL A 99 -13.87 -9.92 -1.86
C VAL A 99 -12.48 -9.67 -1.32
N THR A 100 -11.47 -10.10 -2.08
CA THR A 100 -10.04 -9.83 -1.85
C THR A 100 -9.36 -9.67 -3.20
N LEU A 101 -8.20 -9.03 -3.21
CA LEU A 101 -7.34 -8.96 -4.39
C LEU A 101 -6.22 -10.00 -4.24
N PRO A 102 -6.17 -11.05 -5.08
CA PRO A 102 -5.13 -12.07 -5.03
C PRO A 102 -3.82 -11.54 -5.63
N VAL A 103 -3.09 -10.78 -4.82
CA VAL A 103 -1.83 -10.13 -5.21
C VAL A 103 -0.72 -11.16 -5.40
N LYS A 104 0.05 -11.06 -6.49
CA LYS A 104 1.14 -11.97 -6.85
C LYS A 104 2.47 -11.68 -6.14
N PHE A 105 2.50 -10.72 -5.26
CA PHE A 105 3.68 -10.24 -4.57
C PHE A 105 3.35 -10.01 -3.10
N PRO A 106 4.28 -10.19 -2.14
CA PRO A 106 4.02 -10.00 -0.71
C PRO A 106 3.88 -8.51 -0.35
N LEU A 107 2.81 -7.88 -0.84
CA LEU A 107 2.55 -6.45 -0.76
C LEU A 107 2.45 -5.94 0.67
N LEU A 108 1.90 -6.73 1.60
CA LEU A 108 1.81 -6.36 3.01
C LEU A 108 3.19 -6.14 3.64
N LEU A 109 4.16 -6.97 3.28
CA LEU A 109 5.55 -6.83 3.75
C LEU A 109 6.23 -5.63 3.09
N ALA A 110 5.99 -5.39 1.81
CA ALA A 110 6.58 -4.25 1.10
C ALA A 110 6.10 -2.90 1.65
N GLN A 111 4.80 -2.77 1.90
CA GLN A 111 4.21 -1.49 2.31
C GLN A 111 4.13 -1.31 3.82
N GLY A 112 4.19 -2.40 4.57
CA GLY A 112 3.82 -2.39 5.98
C GLY A 112 2.33 -2.07 6.18
N VAL A 113 1.78 -2.52 7.27
CA VAL A 113 0.37 -2.30 7.60
C VAL A 113 0.21 -2.21 9.11
N GLU A 114 -0.68 -1.36 9.55
CA GLU A 114 -1.13 -1.28 10.94
C GLU A 114 -2.64 -1.37 10.99
N GLY A 115 -3.16 -2.28 11.81
CA GLY A 115 -4.58 -2.47 11.99
C GLY A 115 -4.94 -2.56 13.47
N ILE A 116 -6.00 -1.88 13.86
CA ILE A 116 -6.51 -1.87 15.23
C ILE A 116 -7.94 -2.40 15.22
N ALA A 117 -8.20 -3.36 16.08
CA ALA A 117 -9.52 -3.92 16.33
C ALA A 117 -9.82 -3.95 17.84
N VAL A 118 -11.02 -4.36 18.23
CA VAL A 118 -11.36 -4.47 19.64
C VAL A 118 -10.55 -5.59 20.30
N GLY A 119 -9.67 -5.20 21.24
CA GLY A 119 -8.82 -6.12 21.99
C GLY A 119 -7.63 -6.69 21.24
N LEU A 120 -7.45 -6.35 19.97
CA LEU A 120 -6.35 -6.84 19.11
C LEU A 120 -5.77 -5.71 18.29
N SER A 121 -4.46 -5.75 18.05
CA SER A 121 -3.78 -4.89 17.09
C SER A 121 -2.76 -5.71 16.32
N SER A 122 -2.54 -5.34 15.06
CA SER A 122 -1.55 -5.94 14.20
C SER A 122 -0.66 -4.84 13.64
N LYS A 123 0.65 -5.06 13.61
CA LYS A 123 1.61 -4.14 13.02
C LYS A 123 2.66 -4.92 12.25
N ILE A 124 2.63 -4.74 10.91
CA ILE A 124 3.62 -5.30 9.99
C ILE A 124 4.48 -4.14 9.53
N LEU A 125 5.79 -4.23 9.77
CA LEU A 125 6.74 -3.21 9.34
C LEU A 125 7.03 -3.34 7.84
N PRO A 126 7.33 -2.24 7.14
CA PRO A 126 7.73 -2.31 5.73
C PRO A 126 9.11 -2.93 5.56
N HIS A 127 9.39 -3.44 4.36
CA HIS A 127 10.64 -4.08 3.99
C HIS A 127 11.13 -3.54 2.64
N ASN A 128 12.42 -3.67 2.39
CA ASN A 128 13.01 -3.29 1.11
C ASN A 128 12.45 -4.15 -0.02
N PHE A 129 12.06 -3.50 -1.12
CA PHE A 129 11.44 -4.17 -2.25
C PHE A 129 12.36 -5.21 -2.91
N ASN A 130 13.64 -4.88 -3.11
CA ASN A 130 14.59 -5.79 -3.74
C ASN A 130 14.90 -6.99 -2.84
N GLU A 131 15.15 -6.75 -1.55
CA GLU A 131 15.37 -7.82 -0.58
C GLU A 131 14.14 -8.75 -0.48
N LEU A 132 12.94 -8.19 -0.59
CA LEU A 132 11.71 -8.96 -0.56
C LEU A 132 11.53 -9.81 -1.82
N CYS A 133 11.98 -9.34 -2.99
CA CYS A 133 12.03 -10.16 -4.21
C CYS A 133 13.02 -11.31 -4.06
N ASP A 134 14.22 -11.05 -3.57
CA ASP A 134 15.25 -12.08 -3.35
C ASP A 134 14.79 -13.12 -2.32
N ALA A 135 14.22 -12.67 -1.21
CA ALA A 135 13.64 -13.57 -0.20
C ALA A 135 12.50 -14.42 -0.78
N SER A 136 11.66 -13.86 -1.64
CA SER A 136 10.58 -14.60 -2.30
C SER A 136 11.13 -15.68 -3.24
N ILE A 137 12.20 -15.39 -3.97
CA ILE A 137 12.89 -16.36 -4.84
C ILE A 137 13.50 -17.48 -4.01
N ASN A 138 14.21 -17.16 -2.92
CA ASN A 138 14.84 -18.14 -2.05
C ASN A 138 13.79 -19.03 -1.38
N TYR A 139 12.67 -18.45 -0.91
CA TYR A 139 11.55 -19.21 -0.36
C TYR A 139 10.99 -20.23 -1.36
N LEU A 140 10.77 -19.82 -2.61
CA LEU A 140 10.25 -20.72 -3.66
C LEU A 140 11.24 -21.82 -4.05
N ARG A 141 12.55 -21.61 -3.83
CA ARG A 141 13.59 -22.63 -4.04
C ARG A 141 13.82 -23.53 -2.83
N GLY A 142 13.19 -23.23 -1.69
CA GLY A 142 13.42 -23.93 -0.43
C GLY A 142 14.77 -23.59 0.21
N GLU A 143 15.32 -22.42 -0.11
CA GLU A 143 16.57 -21.90 0.44
C GLU A 143 16.30 -21.04 1.68
N GLU A 144 17.24 -20.98 2.59
CA GLU A 144 17.16 -20.10 3.76
C GLU A 144 17.33 -18.63 3.33
N PHE A 145 16.63 -17.74 3.99
CA PHE A 145 16.76 -16.29 3.80
C PHE A 145 16.56 -15.56 5.13
N GLN A 146 17.09 -14.35 5.21
CA GLN A 146 16.80 -13.39 6.28
C GLN A 146 16.20 -12.14 5.69
N LEU A 147 15.16 -11.61 6.33
CA LEU A 147 14.48 -10.40 5.90
C LEU A 147 14.26 -9.50 7.11
N TYR A 148 14.74 -8.27 7.03
CA TYR A 148 14.60 -7.29 8.09
C TYR A 148 13.75 -6.11 7.65
N PRO A 149 13.01 -5.48 8.58
CA PRO A 149 12.29 -4.25 8.29
C PRO A 149 13.19 -3.14 7.75
N ASP A 150 12.71 -2.42 6.75
CA ASP A 150 13.36 -1.25 6.19
C ASP A 150 12.33 -0.14 5.95
N PHE A 151 12.74 1.12 6.13
CA PHE A 151 11.84 2.26 6.06
C PHE A 151 12.24 3.21 4.93
N GLN A 152 11.27 3.70 4.16
CA GLN A 152 11.51 4.68 3.09
C GLN A 152 12.21 5.96 3.59
N THR A 153 12.00 6.31 4.84
CA THR A 153 12.65 7.48 5.47
C THR A 153 14.13 7.25 5.79
N GLY A 154 14.63 6.04 5.61
CA GLY A 154 16.01 5.68 5.94
C GLY A 154 16.27 5.61 7.44
N GLY A 155 17.55 5.64 7.82
CA GLY A 155 18.00 5.55 9.20
C GLY A 155 18.83 4.30 9.47
N SER A 156 19.02 3.99 10.73
CA SER A 156 19.68 2.76 11.19
C SER A 156 18.71 1.94 12.03
N ILE A 157 18.70 0.63 11.83
CA ILE A 157 17.84 -0.28 12.57
C ILE A 157 18.69 -1.29 13.36
N ASP A 158 18.35 -1.49 14.63
CA ASP A 158 18.88 -2.56 15.45
C ASP A 158 17.85 -3.69 15.53
N VAL A 159 18.19 -4.81 14.94
CA VAL A 159 17.32 -5.99 14.78
C VAL A 159 17.68 -7.12 15.75
N ALA A 160 18.59 -6.91 16.70
CA ALA A 160 19.06 -7.96 17.62
C ALA A 160 17.94 -8.65 18.41
N LYS A 161 16.78 -8.00 18.54
CA LYS A 161 15.60 -8.53 19.23
C LYS A 161 14.38 -8.67 18.31
N TYR A 162 14.58 -8.71 17.01
CA TYR A 162 13.48 -8.74 16.03
C TYR A 162 12.68 -10.04 16.10
N ASN A 163 13.34 -11.17 16.32
CA ASN A 163 12.74 -12.50 16.47
C ASN A 163 11.81 -12.83 15.28
N ASP A 164 12.24 -12.56 14.05
CA ASP A 164 11.53 -12.79 12.79
C ASP A 164 10.08 -12.27 12.77
N GLY A 165 9.80 -11.20 13.52
CA GLY A 165 8.46 -10.61 13.61
C GLY A 165 7.49 -11.36 14.51
N GLU A 166 7.94 -12.38 15.22
CA GLU A 166 7.11 -13.10 16.18
C GLU A 166 6.76 -12.24 17.39
N ARG A 167 5.74 -12.68 18.13
CA ARG A 167 5.24 -11.98 19.31
C ARG A 167 6.35 -11.76 20.35
N GLY A 168 6.53 -10.51 20.76
CA GLY A 168 7.55 -10.10 21.72
C GLY A 168 8.86 -9.63 21.05
N GLY A 169 8.96 -9.73 19.73
CA GLY A 169 10.04 -9.11 18.96
C GLY A 169 10.01 -7.59 19.05
N ALA A 170 11.17 -6.96 18.95
CA ALA A 170 11.33 -5.51 18.96
C ALA A 170 12.46 -5.06 18.04
N VAL A 171 12.27 -3.92 17.40
CA VAL A 171 13.30 -3.22 16.64
C VAL A 171 13.53 -1.84 17.22
N LYS A 172 14.77 -1.34 17.14
CA LYS A 172 15.09 0.04 17.51
C LYS A 172 15.53 0.78 16.26
N VAL A 173 14.83 1.86 15.95
CA VAL A 173 15.13 2.72 14.81
C VAL A 173 15.79 4.01 15.29
N ARG A 174 16.84 4.46 14.60
CA ARG A 174 17.53 5.72 14.85
C ARG A 174 17.62 6.52 13.55
N ALA A 175 17.20 7.76 13.59
CA ALA A 175 17.40 8.68 12.48
C ALA A 175 18.90 8.96 12.27
N LYS A 176 19.31 9.05 11.00
CA LYS A 176 20.63 9.54 10.61
C LYS A 176 20.51 11.04 10.29
N ILE A 177 21.06 11.87 11.15
CA ILE A 177 21.07 13.34 10.96
C ILE A 177 22.42 13.72 10.36
N ASN A 178 22.39 14.26 9.16
CA ASN A 178 23.56 14.87 8.53
C ASN A 178 23.53 16.39 8.80
N LYS A 179 24.68 16.95 9.23
CA LYS A 179 24.85 18.41 9.37
C LYS A 179 25.08 19.05 8.01
#